data_7895327f99d5e79327bf2ca6db4dd272
#
_entry.id   7895327f99d5e79327bf2ca6db4dd272
#
_cell.length_a   1.000
_cell.length_b   1.000
_cell.length_c   1.000
_cell.angle_alpha   90.00
_cell.angle_beta   90.00
_cell.angle_gamma   90.00
#
_symmetry.space_group_name_H-M   'P 1'
#
loop_
_entity.id
_entity.type
_entity.pdbx_description
1 polymer ?
#
loop_
_entity_poly.entity_id
_entity_poly.type
_entity_poly.pdbx_seq_one_letter_code
_entity_poly.pdbx_strand_id
1 'polypeptide(L)'
;MALFGTLAIAVFFGFKIYPDLEYTCGTGGHSCTGQCYVAYVEQFGTPAEIEQRKQALAAGDEFSSIRSLWAGCAACHGQDGGGGIGPMLAGQSSNDIINKLTIYKNNGQIGAQSALMWGQAAMLSEKDIETIGNFIQAGLPGE
;
A
#
# COMPACT_ATOMS: atom_id res chain seq x y z
N MET A 1 -24.51 41.91 29.48
CA MET A 1 -24.53 40.51 29.96
C MET A 1 -24.30 39.45 28.90
N ALA A 2 -23.80 39.78 27.71
CA ALA A 2 -23.61 38.81 26.61
C ALA A 2 -22.17 38.27 26.46
N LEU A 3 -21.20 38.85 27.18
CA LEU A 3 -19.78 38.48 27.04
C LEU A 3 -19.37 37.26 27.85
N PHE A 4 -20.09 36.92 28.90
CA PHE A 4 -19.76 35.76 29.74
C PHE A 4 -20.25 34.43 29.15
N GLY A 5 -21.29 34.45 28.33
CA GLY A 5 -21.83 33.24 27.70
C GLY A 5 -20.95 32.68 26.61
N THR A 6 -20.27 33.55 25.85
CA THR A 6 -19.41 33.14 24.74
C THR A 6 -18.07 32.52 25.22
N LEU A 7 -17.55 33.02 26.34
CA LEU A 7 -16.32 32.45 26.93
C LEU A 7 -16.57 31.05 27.52
N ALA A 8 -17.73 30.86 28.16
CA ALA A 8 -18.09 29.56 28.74
C ALA A 8 -18.35 28.51 27.64
N ILE A 9 -18.92 28.91 26.50
CA ILE A 9 -19.14 28.01 25.36
C ILE A 9 -17.81 27.64 24.69
N ALA A 10 -16.88 28.59 24.55
CA ALA A 10 -15.56 28.31 23.96
C ALA A 10 -14.74 27.36 24.84
N VAL A 11 -14.78 27.50 26.16
CA VAL A 11 -14.12 26.58 27.09
C VAL A 11 -14.77 25.20 27.05
N PHE A 12 -16.11 25.14 26.96
CA PHE A 12 -16.82 23.86 26.91
C PHE A 12 -16.65 23.14 25.56
N PHE A 13 -16.60 23.88 24.47
CA PHE A 13 -16.31 23.32 23.15
C PHE A 13 -14.82 22.93 23.01
N GLY A 14 -13.92 23.77 23.50
CA GLY A 14 -12.47 23.46 23.49
C GLY A 14 -12.16 22.18 24.26
N PHE A 15 -12.81 21.97 25.39
CA PHE A 15 -12.60 20.77 26.22
C PHE A 15 -13.23 19.50 25.62
N LYS A 16 -14.26 19.66 24.79
CA LYS A 16 -14.94 18.52 24.17
C LYS A 16 -14.45 18.19 22.75
N ILE A 17 -13.84 19.17 22.07
CA ILE A 17 -13.34 18.98 20.69
C ILE A 17 -11.92 18.38 20.68
N TYR A 18 -11.15 18.58 21.74
CA TYR A 18 -9.78 18.07 21.85
C TYR A 18 -9.51 17.35 23.18
N PRO A 19 -10.32 16.31 23.53
CA PRO A 19 -9.98 15.49 24.68
C PRO A 19 -8.65 14.74 24.48
N ASP A 20 -8.20 14.63 23.22
CA ASP A 20 -7.04 13.85 22.82
C ASP A 20 -5.73 14.65 22.79
N LEU A 21 -5.76 15.97 23.04
CA LEU A 21 -4.54 16.79 23.05
C LEU A 21 -3.64 16.50 24.27
N GLU A 22 -4.19 15.92 25.32
CA GLU A 22 -3.40 15.44 26.46
C GLU A 22 -2.75 14.06 26.22
N TYR A 23 -3.18 13.34 25.18
CA TYR A 23 -2.72 11.98 24.85
C TYR A 23 -1.86 11.90 23.60
N THR A 24 -1.43 13.03 23.03
CA THR A 24 -0.44 12.99 21.97
C THR A 24 0.87 12.50 22.55
N CYS A 25 1.12 11.20 22.40
CA CYS A 25 2.47 10.68 22.49
C CYS A 25 3.33 11.57 21.59
N GLY A 26 4.23 12.36 22.20
CA GLY A 26 4.97 13.41 21.52
C GLY A 26 5.53 12.89 20.19
N THR A 27 5.54 13.75 19.18
CA THR A 27 5.95 13.51 17.79
C THR A 27 7.39 13.00 17.62
N GLY A 28 8.01 12.54 18.69
CA GLY A 28 9.38 12.02 18.75
C GLY A 28 9.50 10.52 18.92
N GLY A 29 8.59 9.71 18.37
CA GLY A 29 8.74 8.26 18.24
C GLY A 29 9.15 7.50 19.53
N HIS A 30 8.57 6.36 19.76
CA HIS A 30 9.11 5.26 20.55
C HIS A 30 8.85 5.18 22.07
N SER A 31 8.11 6.08 22.70
CA SER A 31 7.83 5.98 24.14
C SER A 31 6.40 6.31 24.52
N CYS A 32 5.44 5.64 23.90
CA CYS A 32 4.10 5.63 24.42
C CYS A 32 4.09 4.70 25.64
N THR A 33 4.11 5.26 26.85
CA THR A 33 4.11 4.53 28.13
C THR A 33 2.96 5.00 29.02
N GLY A 34 2.58 4.18 29.99
CA GLY A 34 1.53 4.51 30.93
C GLY A 34 0.13 4.58 30.30
N GLN A 35 -0.68 5.55 30.70
CA GLN A 35 -2.09 5.67 30.30
C GLN A 35 -2.27 5.89 28.79
N CYS A 36 -1.33 6.58 28.14
CA CYS A 36 -1.33 6.77 26.68
C CYS A 36 -1.21 5.43 25.95
N TYR A 37 -0.35 4.54 26.41
CA TYR A 37 -0.22 3.20 25.83
C TYR A 37 -1.49 2.37 26.06
N VAL A 38 -2.08 2.44 27.26
CA VAL A 38 -3.33 1.74 27.56
C VAL A 38 -4.46 2.20 26.63
N ALA A 39 -4.65 3.51 26.47
CA ALA A 39 -5.67 4.06 25.56
C ALA A 39 -5.43 3.66 24.09
N TYR A 40 -4.17 3.65 23.67
CA TYR A 40 -3.81 3.17 22.32
C TYR A 40 -4.16 1.70 22.13
N VAL A 41 -3.81 0.85 23.10
CA VAL A 41 -4.10 -0.59 23.04
C VAL A 41 -5.60 -0.88 23.07
N GLU A 42 -6.37 -0.12 23.87
CA GLU A 42 -7.83 -0.25 23.93
C GLU A 42 -8.49 0.10 22.58
N GLN A 43 -7.96 1.09 21.88
CA GLN A 43 -8.52 1.56 20.60
C GLN A 43 -8.07 0.72 19.41
N PHE A 44 -6.80 0.35 19.34
CA PHE A 44 -6.20 -0.26 18.15
C PHE A 44 -5.79 -1.72 18.35
N GLY A 45 -5.73 -2.19 19.59
CA GLY A 45 -5.16 -3.48 19.97
C GLY A 45 -3.67 -3.39 20.30
N THR A 46 -3.14 -4.45 20.86
CA THR A 46 -1.70 -4.59 21.11
C THR A 46 -0.92 -4.64 19.80
N PRO A 47 0.36 -4.28 19.79
CA PRO A 47 1.21 -4.41 18.59
C PRO A 47 1.16 -5.82 17.98
N ALA A 48 1.08 -6.86 18.80
CA ALA A 48 0.96 -8.24 18.34
C ALA A 48 -0.38 -8.51 17.64
N GLU A 49 -1.49 -8.00 18.18
CA GLU A 49 -2.81 -8.13 17.56
C GLU A 49 -2.94 -7.34 16.27
N ILE A 50 -2.35 -6.14 16.22
CA ILE A 50 -2.28 -5.34 14.99
C ILE A 50 -1.52 -6.10 13.90
N GLU A 51 -0.38 -6.69 14.25
CA GLU A 51 0.44 -7.44 13.30
C GLU A 51 -0.26 -8.73 12.86
N GLN A 52 -0.91 -9.47 13.78
CA GLN A 52 -1.73 -10.64 13.43
C GLN A 52 -2.88 -10.27 12.49
N ARG A 53 -3.53 -9.12 12.71
CA ARG A 53 -4.61 -8.63 11.83
C ARG A 53 -4.08 -8.29 10.44
N LYS A 54 -2.91 -7.63 10.36
CA LYS A 54 -2.25 -7.36 9.08
C LYS A 54 -1.89 -8.66 8.34
N GLN A 55 -1.34 -9.64 9.05
CA GLN A 55 -0.99 -10.93 8.47
C GLN A 55 -2.23 -11.70 8.01
N ALA A 56 -3.33 -11.65 8.78
CA ALA A 56 -4.59 -12.27 8.39
C ALA A 56 -5.21 -11.61 7.15
N LEU A 57 -5.16 -10.27 7.07
CA LEU A 57 -5.59 -9.54 5.88
C LEU A 57 -4.72 -9.87 4.67
N ALA A 58 -3.40 -9.90 4.86
CA ALA A 58 -2.46 -10.25 3.79
C ALA A 58 -2.61 -11.71 3.33
N ALA A 59 -2.92 -12.64 4.25
CA ALA A 59 -3.16 -14.04 3.92
C ALA A 59 -4.46 -14.26 3.13
N GLY A 60 -5.44 -13.37 3.30
CA GLY A 60 -6.69 -13.37 2.52
C GLY A 60 -6.58 -12.65 1.17
N ASP A 61 -5.48 -11.93 0.93
CA ASP A 61 -5.23 -11.16 -0.28
C ASP A 61 -4.11 -11.79 -1.11
N GLU A 62 -4.52 -12.51 -2.14
CA GLU A 62 -3.63 -13.18 -3.09
C GLU A 62 -2.58 -12.23 -3.69
N PHE A 63 -2.92 -10.94 -3.82
CA PHE A 63 -2.09 -9.95 -4.50
C PHE A 63 -1.34 -9.01 -3.56
N SER A 64 -1.40 -9.21 -2.24
CA SER A 64 -0.79 -8.28 -1.26
C SER A 64 0.70 -8.05 -1.49
N SER A 65 1.46 -9.11 -1.81
CA SER A 65 2.89 -9.02 -2.09
C SER A 65 3.19 -8.29 -3.40
N ILE A 66 2.31 -8.44 -4.39
CA ILE A 66 2.50 -7.87 -5.73
C ILE A 66 2.16 -6.39 -5.79
N ARG A 67 1.24 -5.89 -4.96
CA ARG A 67 0.95 -4.45 -4.94
C ARG A 67 2.17 -3.60 -4.63
N SER A 68 3.04 -4.05 -3.75
CA SER A 68 4.29 -3.35 -3.45
C SER A 68 5.28 -3.37 -4.64
N LEU A 69 5.34 -4.47 -5.37
CA LEU A 69 6.16 -4.58 -6.59
C LEU A 69 5.56 -3.80 -7.75
N TRP A 70 4.22 -3.75 -7.85
CA TRP A 70 3.51 -3.03 -8.91
C TRP A 70 3.86 -1.56 -8.97
N ALA A 71 4.15 -0.91 -7.84
CA ALA A 71 4.56 0.51 -7.81
C ALA A 71 5.75 0.80 -8.75
N GLY A 72 6.71 -0.13 -8.87
CA GLY A 72 7.82 -0.03 -9.80
C GLY A 72 7.38 -0.15 -11.27
N CYS A 73 6.44 -1.05 -11.55
CA CYS A 73 5.89 -1.27 -12.90
C CYS A 73 5.02 -0.09 -13.32
N ALA A 74 4.20 0.40 -12.41
CA ALA A 74 3.25 1.50 -12.62
C ALA A 74 3.92 2.80 -13.06
N ALA A 75 5.18 3.03 -12.68
CA ALA A 75 5.94 4.20 -13.11
C ALA A 75 6.02 4.34 -14.64
N CYS A 76 6.05 3.23 -15.37
CA CYS A 76 6.08 3.21 -16.84
C CYS A 76 4.75 2.77 -17.45
N HIS A 77 4.04 1.83 -16.80
CA HIS A 77 2.84 1.19 -17.36
C HIS A 77 1.51 1.80 -16.87
N GLY A 78 1.57 2.83 -15.99
CA GLY A 78 0.38 3.43 -15.37
C GLY A 78 -0.10 2.64 -14.15
N GLN A 79 -0.73 3.30 -13.19
CA GLN A 79 -1.27 2.66 -11.98
C GLN A 79 -2.34 1.62 -12.30
N ASP A 80 -3.14 1.92 -13.30
CA ASP A 80 -4.22 1.07 -13.84
C ASP A 80 -3.74 0.14 -14.97
N GLY A 81 -2.43 0.11 -15.25
CA GLY A 81 -1.88 -0.64 -16.38
C GLY A 81 -2.28 -0.09 -17.74
N GLY A 82 -2.84 1.13 -17.80
CA GLY A 82 -3.32 1.75 -19.05
C GLY A 82 -2.22 2.17 -20.01
N GLY A 83 -0.96 2.06 -19.61
CA GLY A 83 0.19 2.46 -20.41
C GLY A 83 0.70 3.87 -20.04
N GLY A 84 1.69 4.30 -20.78
CA GLY A 84 2.36 5.59 -20.58
C GLY A 84 3.68 5.59 -21.34
N ILE A 85 4.80 5.58 -20.61
CA ILE A 85 6.13 5.36 -21.21
C ILE A 85 6.22 3.92 -21.73
N GLY A 86 5.69 2.96 -20.97
CA GLY A 86 5.53 1.56 -21.36
C GLY A 86 4.19 1.29 -22.03
N PRO A 87 4.05 0.14 -22.69
CA PRO A 87 2.80 -0.27 -23.32
C PRO A 87 1.70 -0.57 -22.29
N MET A 88 0.45 -0.52 -22.72
CA MET A 88 -0.70 -0.93 -21.95
C MET A 88 -0.62 -2.41 -21.56
N LEU A 89 -0.82 -2.70 -20.29
CA LEU A 89 -0.86 -4.05 -19.72
C LEU A 89 -2.28 -4.48 -19.38
N ALA A 90 -3.15 -3.52 -19.03
CA ALA A 90 -4.54 -3.79 -18.71
C ALA A 90 -5.23 -4.57 -19.84
N GLY A 91 -5.98 -5.61 -19.45
CA GLY A 91 -6.70 -6.45 -20.39
C GLY A 91 -5.86 -7.52 -21.10
N GLN A 92 -4.55 -7.59 -20.83
CA GLN A 92 -3.73 -8.70 -21.35
C GLN A 92 -3.96 -9.98 -20.51
N SER A 93 -3.79 -11.13 -21.14
CA SER A 93 -3.93 -12.41 -20.44
C SER A 93 -2.73 -12.67 -19.51
N SER A 94 -2.96 -13.42 -18.43
CA SER A 94 -1.89 -13.84 -17.53
C SER A 94 -0.76 -14.53 -18.28
N ASN A 95 -1.10 -15.45 -19.19
CA ASN A 95 -0.12 -16.19 -19.98
C ASN A 95 0.75 -15.28 -20.86
N ASP A 96 0.17 -14.26 -21.47
CA ASP A 96 0.93 -13.31 -22.30
C ASP A 96 1.94 -12.52 -21.46
N ILE A 97 1.52 -12.07 -20.29
CA ILE A 97 2.39 -11.34 -19.36
C ILE A 97 3.51 -12.23 -18.86
N ILE A 98 3.19 -13.46 -18.39
CA ILE A 98 4.17 -14.45 -17.93
C ILE A 98 5.21 -14.74 -19.01
N ASN A 99 4.76 -15.02 -20.22
CA ASN A 99 5.65 -15.31 -21.34
C ASN A 99 6.60 -14.14 -21.64
N LYS A 100 6.06 -12.90 -21.70
CA LYS A 100 6.87 -11.71 -21.96
C LYS A 100 7.89 -11.46 -20.83
N LEU A 101 7.48 -11.55 -19.57
CA LEU A 101 8.39 -11.36 -18.44
C LEU A 101 9.48 -12.45 -18.41
N THR A 102 9.15 -13.68 -18.73
CA THR A 102 10.12 -14.78 -18.85
C THR A 102 11.13 -14.53 -19.97
N ILE A 103 10.67 -14.05 -21.14
CA ILE A 103 11.56 -13.66 -22.22
C ILE A 103 12.50 -12.54 -21.79
N TYR A 104 12.00 -11.48 -21.13
CA TYR A 104 12.82 -10.37 -20.64
C TYR A 104 13.81 -10.81 -19.57
N LYS A 105 13.41 -11.70 -18.65
CA LYS A 105 14.28 -12.25 -17.61
C LYS A 105 15.49 -12.99 -18.21
N ASN A 106 15.31 -13.58 -19.37
CA ASN A 106 16.37 -14.24 -20.13
C ASN A 106 17.04 -13.31 -21.16
N ASN A 107 16.93 -11.99 -21.00
CA ASN A 107 17.46 -10.97 -21.90
C ASN A 107 16.97 -11.10 -23.34
N GLY A 108 15.79 -11.72 -23.53
CA GLY A 108 15.18 -11.85 -24.84
C GLY A 108 14.59 -10.52 -25.33
N GLN A 109 14.47 -10.39 -26.64
CA GLN A 109 14.00 -9.19 -27.30
C GLN A 109 12.60 -9.42 -27.88
N ILE A 110 11.64 -8.56 -27.47
CA ILE A 110 10.27 -8.54 -28.02
C ILE A 110 10.08 -7.28 -28.88
N GLY A 111 10.63 -6.16 -28.45
CA GLY A 111 10.56 -4.87 -29.13
C GLY A 111 11.84 -4.06 -28.98
N ALA A 112 11.89 -2.89 -29.60
CA ALA A 112 13.09 -2.05 -29.63
C ALA A 112 13.57 -1.61 -28.23
N GLN A 113 12.66 -1.53 -27.25
CA GLN A 113 12.97 -1.08 -25.89
C GLN A 113 13.01 -2.21 -24.86
N SER A 114 13.14 -3.47 -25.29
CA SER A 114 13.17 -4.64 -24.40
C SER A 114 14.24 -4.56 -23.32
N ALA A 115 15.36 -3.91 -23.59
CA ALA A 115 16.45 -3.72 -22.64
C ALA A 115 16.02 -2.99 -21.34
N LEU A 116 15.00 -2.13 -21.41
CA LEU A 116 14.46 -1.45 -20.22
C LEU A 116 13.77 -2.44 -19.28
N MET A 117 13.20 -3.52 -19.81
CA MET A 117 12.51 -4.55 -19.04
C MET A 117 13.45 -5.63 -18.49
N TRP A 118 14.65 -5.80 -19.04
CA TRP A 118 15.57 -6.86 -18.60
C TRP A 118 15.95 -6.68 -17.11
N GLY A 119 16.32 -5.46 -16.71
CA GLY A 119 16.66 -5.16 -15.31
C GLY A 119 15.50 -5.37 -14.35
N GLN A 120 14.30 -5.03 -14.77
CA GLN A 120 13.08 -5.24 -13.97
C GLN A 120 12.75 -6.73 -13.84
N ALA A 121 12.73 -7.45 -14.94
CA ALA A 121 12.41 -8.86 -14.98
C ALA A 121 13.47 -9.74 -14.28
N ALA A 122 14.75 -9.36 -14.32
CA ALA A 122 15.82 -10.09 -13.65
C ALA A 122 15.65 -10.18 -12.13
N MET A 123 15.00 -9.18 -11.51
CA MET A 123 14.76 -9.14 -10.06
C MET A 123 13.55 -9.98 -9.62
N LEU A 124 12.71 -10.41 -10.55
CA LEU A 124 11.49 -11.16 -10.24
C LEU A 124 11.80 -12.65 -10.08
N SER A 125 11.21 -13.29 -9.06
CA SER A 125 11.16 -14.74 -9.01
C SER A 125 10.12 -15.30 -10.01
N GLU A 126 10.15 -16.60 -10.29
CA GLU A 126 9.14 -17.27 -11.11
C GLU A 126 7.72 -17.05 -10.54
N LYS A 127 7.60 -17.11 -9.21
CA LYS A 127 6.35 -16.89 -8.49
C LYS A 127 5.87 -15.43 -8.65
N ASP A 128 6.77 -14.46 -8.61
CA ASP A 128 6.41 -13.05 -8.83
C ASP A 128 5.88 -12.85 -10.24
N ILE A 129 6.53 -13.45 -11.23
CA ILE A 129 6.11 -13.38 -12.63
C ILE A 129 4.70 -13.96 -12.81
N GLU A 130 4.43 -15.12 -12.22
CA GLU A 130 3.11 -15.74 -12.25
C GLU A 130 2.05 -14.86 -11.55
N THR A 131 2.38 -14.37 -10.35
CA THR A 131 1.46 -13.54 -9.58
C THR A 131 1.19 -12.20 -10.27
N ILE A 132 2.19 -11.57 -10.89
CA ILE A 132 2.01 -10.35 -11.71
C ILE A 132 1.07 -10.62 -12.88
N GLY A 133 1.25 -11.74 -13.58
CA GLY A 133 0.36 -12.12 -14.68
C GLY A 133 -1.10 -12.23 -14.23
N ASN A 134 -1.33 -12.91 -13.11
CA ASN A 134 -2.67 -13.06 -12.53
C ASN A 134 -3.24 -11.74 -12.06
N PHE A 135 -2.44 -10.89 -11.42
CA PHE A 135 -2.82 -9.57 -10.95
C PHE A 135 -3.29 -8.65 -12.08
N ILE A 136 -2.56 -8.65 -13.21
CA ILE A 136 -2.93 -7.88 -14.40
C ILE A 136 -4.22 -8.42 -15.02
N GLN A 137 -4.34 -9.75 -15.16
CA GLN A 137 -5.54 -10.38 -15.71
C GLN A 137 -6.78 -10.14 -14.84
N ALA A 138 -6.61 -10.08 -13.51
CA ALA A 138 -7.68 -9.76 -12.57
C ALA A 138 -8.13 -8.29 -12.63
N GLY A 139 -7.49 -7.46 -13.44
CA GLY A 139 -7.82 -6.04 -13.60
C GLY A 139 -7.12 -5.12 -12.61
N LEU A 140 -5.96 -5.53 -12.08
CA LEU A 140 -5.15 -4.74 -11.15
C LEU A 140 -5.95 -4.32 -9.91
N PRO A 141 -6.52 -5.26 -9.16
CA PRO A 141 -7.41 -4.93 -8.05
C PRO A 141 -6.67 -4.07 -7.01
N GLY A 142 -7.20 -2.86 -6.77
CA GLY A 142 -6.76 -1.96 -5.71
C GLY A 142 -7.12 -2.49 -4.33
N GLU A 143 -6.68 -1.77 -3.28
CA GLU A 143 -7.13 -2.00 -1.91
C GLU A 143 -8.60 -1.64 -1.74
#